data_f2de69376874790981a7804b6930faff
#
_entry.id   f2de69376874790981a7804b6930faff
#
_cell.length_a   1.000
_cell.length_b   1.000
_cell.length_c   1.000
_cell.angle_alpha   90.00
_cell.angle_beta   90.00
_cell.angle_gamma   90.00
#
_symmetry.space_group_name_H-M   'P 1'
#
loop_
_entity.id
_entity.type
_entity.pdbx_description
1 polymer ?
#
loop_
_entity_poly.entity_id
_entity_poly.type
_entity_poly.pdbx_seq_one_letter_code
_entity_poly.pdbx_strand_id
1 'polypeptide(L)' 'VEHVRIRQTDDAKYPSGWDYALHYGRVDGETLLRYDNAHERTKGHERHTADGVDQIEFPGMSVLLARFQREVDELPP' A
#
# COMPACT_ATOMS: atom_id res chain seq x y z
N VAL A 1 -4.93 1.45 13.76
CA VAL A 1 -6.10 1.18 12.92
C VAL A 1 -5.63 0.78 11.54
N GLU A 2 -6.16 -0.31 11.03
CA GLU A 2 -5.79 -0.88 9.75
C GLU A 2 -6.96 -0.76 8.78
N HIS A 3 -6.67 -0.23 7.57
CA HIS A 3 -7.64 -0.15 6.49
C HIS A 3 -7.05 -0.81 5.25
N VAL A 4 -7.75 -1.79 4.70
CA VAL A 4 -7.30 -2.54 3.52
C VAL A 4 -8.37 -2.47 2.45
N ARG A 5 -8.00 -1.99 1.27
CA ARG A 5 -8.86 -1.99 0.09
C ARG A 5 -8.08 -2.62 -1.06
N ILE A 6 -8.62 -3.69 -1.60
CA ILE A 6 -8.01 -4.42 -2.72
C ILE A 6 -9.10 -4.73 -3.73
N ARG A 7 -8.88 -4.32 -4.98
CA ARG A 7 -9.84 -4.55 -6.06
C ARG A 7 -9.11 -4.97 -7.33
N GLN A 8 -9.54 -6.05 -7.91
CA GLN A 8 -9.10 -6.45 -9.25
C GLN A 8 -9.74 -5.53 -10.29
N THR A 9 -8.98 -5.11 -11.29
CA THR A 9 -9.49 -4.21 -12.31
C THR A 9 -8.77 -4.44 -13.65
N ASP A 10 -9.44 -4.18 -14.75
CA ASP A 10 -8.86 -4.16 -16.09
C ASP A 10 -8.71 -2.72 -16.63
N ASP A 11 -8.88 -1.73 -15.77
CA ASP A 11 -8.67 -0.32 -16.11
C ASP A 11 -7.20 -0.08 -16.48
N ALA A 12 -6.98 0.58 -17.62
CA ALA A 12 -5.64 0.87 -18.13
C ALA A 12 -4.80 1.76 -17.18
N LYS A 13 -5.43 2.44 -16.22
CA LYS A 13 -4.71 3.20 -15.18
C LYS A 13 -3.92 2.30 -14.24
N TYR A 14 -4.28 1.02 -14.18
CA TYR A 14 -3.69 0.04 -13.27
C TYR A 14 -3.12 -1.14 -14.06
N PRO A 15 -1.94 -0.96 -14.70
CA PRO A 15 -1.34 -2.02 -15.52
C PRO A 15 -1.11 -3.34 -14.79
N SER A 16 -0.94 -3.31 -13.46
CA SER A 16 -0.80 -4.54 -12.66
C SER A 16 -2.08 -5.37 -12.59
N GLY A 17 -3.24 -4.77 -12.93
CA GLY A 17 -4.54 -5.40 -12.78
C GLY A 17 -5.15 -5.25 -11.38
N TRP A 18 -4.54 -4.44 -10.52
CA TRP A 18 -4.98 -4.23 -9.15
C TRP A 18 -5.07 -2.75 -8.82
N ASP A 19 -6.13 -2.38 -8.10
CA ASP A 19 -6.30 -1.07 -7.48
C ASP A 19 -6.33 -1.33 -5.98
N TYR A 20 -5.33 -0.84 -5.24
CA TYR A 20 -5.23 -1.14 -3.82
C TYR A 20 -4.76 0.05 -2.99
N ALA A 21 -5.14 0.02 -1.73
CA ALA A 21 -4.58 0.88 -0.70
C ALA A 21 -4.53 0.08 0.61
N LEU A 22 -3.34 -0.09 1.15
CA LEU A 22 -3.10 -0.79 2.41
C LEU A 22 -2.60 0.26 3.39
N HIS A 23 -3.36 0.52 4.45
CA HIS A 23 -3.10 1.63 5.36
C HIS A 23 -3.08 1.16 6.81
N TYR A 24 -2.07 1.58 7.56
CA TYR A 24 -2.00 1.42 9.00
C TYR A 24 -1.66 2.78 9.63
N GLY A 25 -2.49 3.21 10.56
CA GLY A 25 -2.32 4.50 11.21
C GLY A 25 -2.74 4.48 12.67
N ARG A 26 -2.40 5.56 13.35
CA ARG A 26 -2.79 5.76 14.74
C ARG A 26 -4.25 6.19 14.81
N VAL A 27 -4.84 6.00 15.97
CA VAL A 27 -6.24 6.42 16.23
C VAL A 27 -6.42 7.92 16.02
N ASP A 28 -5.38 8.71 16.25
CA ASP A 28 -5.41 10.16 16.05
C ASP A 28 -5.28 10.60 14.58
N GLY A 29 -5.18 9.64 13.65
CA GLY A 29 -5.12 9.91 12.22
C GLY A 29 -3.74 9.92 11.60
N GLU A 30 -2.67 9.79 12.39
CA GLU A 30 -1.31 9.74 11.84
C GLU A 30 -1.09 8.45 11.05
N THR A 31 -0.65 8.57 9.80
CA THR A 31 -0.28 7.41 8.96
C THR A 31 1.10 6.91 9.35
N LEU A 32 1.20 5.62 9.72
CA LEU A 32 2.46 4.98 10.05
C LEU A 32 3.02 4.17 8.88
N LEU A 33 2.16 3.58 8.08
CA LEU A 33 2.56 2.78 6.91
C LEU A 33 1.40 2.78 5.90
N ARG A 34 1.75 2.99 4.63
CA ARG A 34 0.76 2.91 3.56
C ARG A 34 1.41 2.38 2.29
N TYR A 35 0.76 1.43 1.66
CA TYR A 35 1.08 1.00 0.29
C TYR A 35 -0.10 1.34 -0.60
N ASP A 36 0.14 1.98 -1.74
CA ASP A 36 -0.92 2.23 -2.71
C ASP A 36 -0.37 2.35 -4.13
N ASN A 37 -1.29 2.29 -5.09
CA ASN A 37 -0.99 2.50 -6.50
C ASN A 37 -2.00 3.44 -7.18
N ALA A 38 -2.49 4.44 -6.44
CA ALA A 38 -3.51 5.36 -6.96
C ALA A 38 -3.13 6.02 -8.30
N HIS A 39 -1.84 6.15 -8.57
CA HIS A 39 -1.31 6.71 -9.81
C HIS A 39 -0.34 5.75 -10.48
N GLU A 40 -0.68 4.47 -10.53
CA GLU A 40 0.22 3.41 -11.00
C GLU A 40 0.83 3.72 -12.37
N ARG A 41 0.03 4.20 -13.31
CA ARG A 41 0.49 4.47 -14.66
C ARG A 41 1.55 5.59 -14.72
N THR A 42 1.49 6.55 -13.80
CA THR A 42 2.38 7.71 -13.79
C THR A 42 3.40 7.67 -12.67
N LYS A 43 3.05 7.09 -11.52
CA LYS A 43 3.91 7.06 -10.33
C LYS A 43 4.26 5.66 -9.87
N GLY A 44 3.59 4.63 -10.42
CA GLY A 44 3.83 3.24 -10.02
C GLY A 44 3.25 2.90 -8.66
N HIS A 45 3.95 2.05 -7.94
CA HIS A 45 3.56 1.56 -6.63
C HIS A 45 4.38 2.29 -5.57
N GLU A 46 3.70 2.79 -4.53
CA GLU A 46 4.34 3.63 -3.52
C GLU A 46 4.20 3.04 -2.12
N ARG A 47 5.26 3.22 -1.33
CA ARG A 47 5.30 2.90 0.09
C ARG A 47 5.54 4.20 0.87
N HIS A 48 4.60 4.55 1.72
CA HIS A 48 4.66 5.77 2.55
C HIS A 48 4.95 5.40 4.00
N THR A 49 5.93 6.07 4.59
CA THR A 49 6.25 5.96 6.01
C THR A 49 6.49 7.36 6.59
N ALA A 50 6.80 7.44 7.87
CA ALA A 50 7.17 8.71 8.51
C ALA A 50 8.40 9.35 7.87
N ASP A 51 9.26 8.55 7.23
CA ASP A 51 10.51 9.02 6.60
C ASP A 51 10.31 9.49 5.16
N GLY A 52 9.13 9.32 4.59
CA GLY A 52 8.84 9.76 3.24
C GLY A 52 8.16 8.72 2.38
N VAL A 53 8.32 8.87 1.07
CA VAL A 53 7.67 8.01 0.07
C VAL A 53 8.73 7.32 -0.78
N ASP A 54 8.65 6.00 -0.89
CA ASP A 54 9.51 5.20 -1.76
C ASP A 54 8.68 4.56 -2.87
N GLN A 55 9.23 4.51 -4.07
CA GLN A 55 8.66 3.70 -5.12
C GLN A 55 9.17 2.27 -5.00
N ILE A 56 8.27 1.31 -5.21
CA ILE A 56 8.59 -0.11 -5.10
C ILE A 56 8.21 -0.85 -6.38
N GLU A 57 8.83 -2.00 -6.59
CA GLU A 57 8.38 -2.94 -7.59
C GLU A 57 7.21 -3.75 -7.03
N PHE A 58 6.18 -3.95 -7.83
CA PHE A 58 5.01 -4.70 -7.40
C PHE A 58 5.30 -6.20 -7.41
N PRO A 59 5.34 -6.86 -6.23
CA PRO A 59 5.70 -8.29 -6.15
C PRO A 59 4.51 -9.22 -6.38
N GLY A 60 3.34 -8.69 -6.69
CA GLY A 60 2.07 -9.40 -6.69
C GLY A 60 1.25 -9.07 -5.44
N MET A 61 -0.08 -9.17 -5.57
CA MET A 61 -0.97 -8.68 -4.51
C MET A 61 -0.86 -9.47 -3.22
N SER A 62 -0.81 -10.81 -3.32
CA SER A 62 -0.73 -11.64 -2.11
C SER A 62 0.60 -11.45 -1.38
N VAL A 63 1.70 -11.32 -2.11
CA VAL A 63 3.02 -11.07 -1.53
C VAL A 63 3.06 -9.70 -0.86
N LEU A 64 2.49 -8.68 -1.52
CA LEU A 64 2.48 -7.33 -0.97
C LEU A 64 1.63 -7.25 0.30
N LEU A 65 0.46 -7.89 0.30
CA LEU A 65 -0.39 -7.93 1.49
C LEU A 65 0.32 -8.60 2.67
N ALA A 66 1.00 -9.72 2.43
CA ALA A 66 1.76 -10.41 3.48
C ALA A 66 2.90 -9.53 4.01
N ARG A 67 3.60 -8.81 3.13
CA ARG A 67 4.64 -7.85 3.51
C ARG A 67 4.07 -6.75 4.40
N PHE A 68 2.95 -6.17 3.98
CA PHE A 68 2.27 -5.12 4.75
C PHE A 68 1.91 -5.60 6.15
N GLN A 69 1.30 -6.77 6.27
CA GLN A 69 0.89 -7.32 7.57
C GLN A 69 2.08 -7.60 8.48
N ARG A 70 3.19 -8.11 7.91
CA ARG A 70 4.41 -8.33 8.68
C ARG A 70 4.99 -7.00 9.20
N GLU A 71 5.01 -5.98 8.35
CA GLU A 71 5.50 -4.67 8.76
C GLU A 71 4.62 -4.02 9.83
N VAL A 72 3.30 -4.18 9.73
CA VAL A 72 2.37 -3.71 10.76
C VAL A 72 2.66 -4.38 12.10
N ASP A 73 2.92 -5.70 12.10
CA ASP A 73 3.22 -6.45 13.31
C ASP A 73 4.53 -5.99 13.98
N GLU A 74 5.45 -5.42 13.22
CA GLU A 74 6.72 -4.91 13.71
C GLU A 74 6.63 -3.47 14.24
N LEU A 75 5.54 -2.77 13.95
CA LEU A 75 5.34 -1.40 14.41
C LEU A 75 4.82 -1.37 15.85
N PRO A 76 5.12 -0.29 16.61
CA PRO A 76 4.56 -0.13 17.95
C PRO A 76 3.02 -0.07 17.91
N PRO A 77 2.36 -0.56 18.95
CA PRO A 77 0.89 -0.46 19.04
C PRO A 77 0.40 0.99 19.15
#